data_f5a2e6b6800281c6465f345882d43514
#
_entry.id   f5a2e6b6800281c6465f345882d43514
#
_cell.length_a   1.000
_cell.length_b   1.000
_cell.length_c   1.000
_cell.angle_alpha   90.00
_cell.angle_beta   90.00
_cell.angle_gamma   90.00
#
_symmetry.space_group_name_H-M   'P 1'
#
loop_
_entity.id
_entity.type
_entity.pdbx_description
1 polymer ?
#
loop_
_entity_poly.entity_id
_entity_poly.type
_entity_poly.pdbx_seq_one_letter_code
_entity_poly.pdbx_strand_id
1 'polypeptide(L)'
;MKKTDPLISVQISVYSLDGNVREAVHCYLDALDATGLERDTGTMSTVVWGEAEEIWEGLRSAYEAVAMKHKVVVNVGMCNVAPLPARASGSR
;
A
#
# COMPACT_ATOMS: atom_id res chain seq x y z
N MET A 1 3.84 23.66 1.92
CA MET A 1 4.02 23.28 1.61
C MET A 1 4.28 22.56 1.39
N LYS A 2 4.34 22.28 1.06
CA LYS A 2 4.62 21.71 0.72
C LYS A 2 5.00 21.08 0.28
N LYS A 3 4.81 20.90 0.05
CA LYS A 3 5.12 20.32 -0.51
C LYS A 3 6.21 19.84 -0.92
N THR A 4 6.68 19.79 -0.89
CA THR A 4 7.95 19.30 -1.23
C THR A 4 8.26 17.93 -0.73
N ASP A 5 7.26 17.23 -0.32
CA ASP A 5 7.47 15.84 0.05
C ASP A 5 7.92 15.07 -1.15
N PRO A 6 9.00 14.32 -1.04
CA PRO A 6 9.41 13.52 -2.17
C PRO A 6 8.43 12.39 -2.42
N LEU A 7 8.44 11.92 -3.62
CA LEU A 7 7.70 10.71 -3.92
C LEU A 7 8.40 9.53 -3.27
N ILE A 8 7.61 8.64 -2.73
CA ILE A 8 8.16 7.42 -2.17
C ILE A 8 7.38 6.24 -2.73
N SER A 9 7.96 5.08 -2.65
CA SER A 9 7.23 3.87 -2.96
C SER A 9 7.32 2.94 -1.76
N VAL A 10 6.27 2.17 -1.61
CA VAL A 10 6.12 1.30 -0.46
C VAL A 10 5.68 -0.06 -0.94
N GLN A 11 6.34 -1.08 -0.45
CA GLN A 11 5.97 -2.46 -0.74
C GLN A 11 5.24 -3.01 0.46
N ILE A 12 4.05 -3.56 0.22
CA ILE A 12 3.17 -3.98 1.29
C ILE A 12 2.84 -5.46 1.12
N SER A 13 2.97 -6.20 2.20
CA SER A 13 2.54 -7.60 2.23
C SER A 13 1.60 -7.78 3.39
N VAL A 14 0.48 -8.44 3.14
CA VAL A 14 -0.53 -8.67 4.16
C VAL A 14 -0.63 -10.16 4.43
N TYR A 15 -0.51 -10.53 5.69
CA TYR A 15 -0.60 -11.92 6.09
C TYR A 15 -1.77 -12.07 7.05
N SER A 16 -2.61 -13.06 6.81
CA SER A 16 -3.75 -13.31 7.66
C SER A 16 -3.39 -14.33 8.72
N LEU A 17 -3.72 -14.02 9.96
CA LEU A 17 -3.49 -14.95 11.07
C LEU A 17 -4.75 -15.77 11.38
N ASP A 18 -5.86 -15.45 10.74
CA ASP A 18 -7.11 -16.17 11.00
C ASP A 18 -7.50 -17.06 9.83
N GLY A 19 -6.62 -17.26 8.88
CA GLY A 19 -6.86 -18.20 7.81
C GLY A 19 -7.59 -17.66 6.60
N ASN A 20 -8.01 -16.42 6.63
CA ASN A 20 -8.76 -15.83 5.52
C ASN A 20 -7.87 -14.90 4.70
N VAL A 21 -6.85 -15.45 4.10
CA VAL A 21 -5.83 -14.65 3.42
C VAL A 21 -6.46 -13.82 2.31
N ARG A 22 -7.26 -14.45 1.47
CA ARG A 22 -7.82 -13.76 0.33
C ARG A 22 -8.69 -12.59 0.75
N GLU A 23 -9.55 -12.83 1.72
CA GLU A 23 -10.43 -11.77 2.18
C GLU A 23 -9.67 -10.63 2.82
N ALA A 24 -8.65 -10.97 3.61
CA ALA A 24 -7.86 -9.94 4.27
C ALA A 24 -7.14 -9.08 3.25
N VAL A 25 -6.56 -9.71 2.24
CA VAL A 25 -5.87 -8.97 1.20
C VAL A 25 -6.84 -8.08 0.45
N HIS A 26 -8.00 -8.60 0.07
CA HIS A 26 -8.99 -7.79 -0.65
C HIS A 26 -9.49 -6.64 0.19
N CYS A 27 -9.71 -6.88 1.48
CA CYS A 27 -10.16 -5.81 2.35
C CYS A 27 -9.13 -4.68 2.41
N TYR A 28 -7.86 -5.06 2.53
CA TYR A 28 -6.79 -4.08 2.59
C TYR A 28 -6.70 -3.30 1.27
N LEU A 29 -6.75 -4.01 0.15
CA LEU A 29 -6.62 -3.36 -1.15
C LEU A 29 -7.82 -2.46 -1.45
N ASP A 30 -9.02 -2.89 -1.07
CA ASP A 30 -10.20 -2.05 -1.28
C ASP A 30 -10.08 -0.76 -0.49
N ALA A 31 -9.62 -0.86 0.75
CA ALA A 31 -9.46 0.34 1.56
C ALA A 31 -8.37 1.25 1.00
N LEU A 32 -7.32 0.64 0.49
CA LEU A 32 -6.24 1.40 -0.12
C LEU A 32 -6.73 2.12 -1.36
N ASP A 33 -7.51 1.43 -2.18
CA ASP A 33 -8.05 2.04 -3.40
C ASP A 33 -8.95 3.22 -3.08
N ALA A 34 -9.65 3.15 -1.96
CA ALA A 34 -10.52 4.25 -1.56
C ALA A 34 -9.76 5.51 -1.27
N THR A 35 -8.46 5.42 -1.01
CA THR A 35 -7.66 6.61 -0.74
C THR A 35 -7.21 7.30 -2.02
N GLY A 36 -7.37 6.65 -3.17
CA GLY A 36 -6.93 7.23 -4.42
C GLY A 36 -5.47 7.02 -4.74
N LEU A 37 -4.74 6.29 -3.92
CA LEU A 37 -3.34 6.03 -4.18
C LEU A 37 -3.18 5.06 -5.34
N GLU A 38 -2.13 5.27 -6.11
CA GLU A 38 -1.80 4.37 -7.20
C GLU A 38 -1.06 3.16 -6.67
N ARG A 39 -1.40 2.01 -7.19
CA ARG A 39 -0.76 0.79 -6.75
C ARG A 39 -0.62 -0.19 -7.90
N ASP A 40 0.25 -1.14 -7.66
CA ASP A 40 0.47 -2.24 -8.59
C ASP A 40 0.57 -3.50 -7.76
N THR A 41 -0.35 -4.41 -7.94
CA THR A 41 -0.40 -5.63 -7.15
C THR A 41 0.26 -6.76 -7.93
N GLY A 42 1.30 -7.31 -7.33
CA GLY A 42 1.96 -8.47 -7.90
C GLY A 42 1.53 -9.72 -7.20
N THR A 43 2.31 -10.76 -7.40
CA THR A 43 2.00 -12.07 -6.87
C THR A 43 2.14 -12.11 -5.34
N MET A 44 3.16 -11.48 -4.84
CA MET A 44 3.50 -11.60 -3.42
C MET A 44 3.28 -10.33 -2.64
N SER A 45 3.13 -9.20 -3.31
CA SER A 45 3.02 -7.95 -2.59
C SER A 45 2.40 -6.91 -3.49
N THR A 46 2.06 -5.79 -2.87
CA THR A 46 1.52 -4.63 -3.57
C THR A 46 2.51 -3.49 -3.42
N VAL A 47 2.73 -2.76 -4.49
CA VAL A 47 3.57 -1.57 -4.46
C VAL A 47 2.68 -0.36 -4.61
N VAL A 48 2.86 0.61 -3.73
CA VAL A 48 2.08 1.85 -3.73
C VAL A 48 3.08 2.99 -3.82
N TRP A 49 2.76 4.02 -4.59
CA TRP A 49 3.67 5.16 -4.71
C TRP A 49 2.86 6.43 -4.65
N GLY A 50 3.54 7.50 -4.26
CA GLY A 50 2.90 8.79 -4.15
C GLY A 50 3.67 9.66 -3.19
N GLU A 51 3.06 10.77 -2.83
CA GLU A 51 3.66 11.67 -1.87
C GLU A 51 3.59 11.06 -0.48
N ALA A 52 4.62 11.34 0.31
CA ALA A 52 4.78 10.67 1.58
C ALA A 52 3.56 10.83 2.48
N GLU A 53 3.02 12.03 2.57
CA GLU A 53 1.87 12.23 3.44
C GLU A 53 0.68 11.41 3.00
N GLU A 54 0.45 11.35 1.70
CA GLU A 54 -0.66 10.57 1.20
C GLU A 54 -0.46 9.09 1.45
N ILE A 55 0.78 8.64 1.31
CA ILE A 55 1.10 7.25 1.58
C ILE A 55 0.82 6.91 3.05
N TRP A 56 1.30 7.75 3.96
CA TRP A 56 1.09 7.49 5.38
C TRP A 56 -0.40 7.39 5.72
N GLU A 57 -1.17 8.33 5.20
CA GLU A 57 -2.59 8.34 5.48
C GLU A 57 -3.28 7.11 4.88
N GLY A 58 -2.90 6.75 3.68
CA GLY A 58 -3.49 5.60 3.02
C GLY A 58 -3.17 4.30 3.74
N LEU A 59 -1.92 4.15 4.15
CA LEU A 59 -1.53 2.93 4.87
C LEU A 59 -2.28 2.81 6.18
N ARG A 60 -2.43 3.92 6.89
CA ARG A 60 -3.14 3.89 8.16
C ARG A 60 -4.60 3.52 7.95
N SER A 61 -5.24 4.15 6.98
CA SER A 61 -6.65 3.86 6.72
C SER A 61 -6.88 2.41 6.32
N ALA A 62 -6.01 1.90 5.47
CA ALA A 62 -6.17 0.53 5.02
C ALA A 62 -5.92 -0.46 6.15
N TYR A 63 -4.93 -0.18 6.98
CA TYR A 63 -4.67 -1.05 8.12
C TYR A 63 -5.85 -1.07 9.07
N GLU A 64 -6.39 0.12 9.38
CA GLU A 64 -7.51 0.18 10.32
C GLU A 64 -8.71 -0.57 9.78
N ALA A 65 -8.95 -0.46 8.47
CA ALA A 65 -10.10 -1.15 7.90
C ALA A 65 -9.96 -2.66 7.99
N VAL A 66 -8.78 -3.17 7.66
CA VAL A 66 -8.60 -4.63 7.69
C VAL A 66 -8.54 -5.15 9.12
N ALA A 67 -7.97 -4.36 10.02
CA ALA A 67 -7.82 -4.79 11.41
C ALA A 67 -9.15 -4.92 12.13
N MET A 68 -10.17 -4.24 11.63
CA MET A 68 -11.48 -4.38 12.23
C MET A 68 -12.13 -5.72 11.94
N LYS A 69 -11.69 -6.38 10.88
CA LYS A 69 -12.35 -7.60 10.44
C LYS A 69 -11.45 -8.82 10.52
N HIS A 70 -10.16 -8.63 10.52
CA HIS A 70 -9.22 -9.75 10.41
C HIS A 70 -8.05 -9.55 11.33
N LYS A 71 -7.43 -10.66 11.70
CA LYS A 71 -6.16 -10.60 12.42
C LYS A 71 -5.06 -10.73 11.39
N VAL A 72 -4.29 -9.67 11.25
CA VAL A 72 -3.33 -9.60 10.16
C VAL A 72 -1.99 -9.07 10.64
N VAL A 73 -0.98 -9.41 9.86
CA VAL A 73 0.33 -8.78 9.95
C VAL A 73 0.52 -8.05 8.63
N VAL A 74 0.82 -6.77 8.70
CA VAL A 74 1.08 -5.99 7.51
C VAL A 74 2.52 -5.54 7.55
N ASN A 75 3.30 -5.99 6.57
CA ASN A 75 4.70 -5.62 6.47
C ASN A 75 4.84 -4.56 5.42
N VAL A 76 5.60 -3.52 5.75
CA VAL A 76 5.75 -2.37 4.87
C VAL A 76 7.23 -2.06 4.74
N GLY A 77 7.70 -2.05 3.50
CA GLY A 77 9.05 -1.58 3.22
C GLY A 77 8.96 -0.35 2.36
N MET A 78 9.70 0.70 2.69
CA MET A 78 9.57 1.93 1.93
C MET A 78 10.92 2.37 1.39
N CYS A 79 10.86 3.08 0.29
CA CYS A 79 12.05 3.48 -0.43
C CYS A 79 11.84 4.87 -1.01
N ASN A 80 12.85 5.70 -0.91
CA ASN A 80 12.77 7.04 -1.47
C ASN A 80 13.86 7.31 -2.51
N VAL A 81 14.57 6.28 -2.94
CA VAL A 81 15.68 6.50 -3.85
C VAL A 81 15.41 5.99 -5.25
N ALA A 82 14.56 5.02 -5.41
CA ALA A 82 14.18 4.55 -6.72
C ALA A 82 12.70 4.27 -6.63
N PRO A 83 11.90 5.29 -6.49
CA PRO A 83 10.59 5.13 -5.94
C PRO A 83 9.55 4.51 -6.85
N LEU A 84 9.64 4.69 -8.13
CA LEU A 84 8.52 4.32 -8.97
C LEU A 84 8.82 3.05 -9.74
N PRO A 85 7.86 2.14 -9.82
CA PRO A 85 8.02 1.00 -10.72
C PRO A 85 8.10 1.48 -12.14
N ALA A 86 8.66 0.64 -13.01
CA ALA A 86 8.83 1.03 -14.38
C ALA A 86 7.52 1.42 -15.03
N ARG A 87 6.47 0.72 -14.74
CA ARG A 87 5.21 1.05 -15.40
C ARG A 87 4.60 2.32 -14.82
N ALA A 88 4.91 2.64 -13.56
CA ALA A 88 4.43 3.88 -13.00
C ALA A 88 5.12 5.06 -13.62
N SER A 89 6.31 4.87 -14.12
CA SER A 89 7.01 5.97 -14.76
C SER A 89 6.52 6.19 -16.19
N GLY A 90 5.53 5.45 -16.61
CA GLY A 90 4.90 5.68 -17.89
C GLY A 90 5.58 5.03 -19.04
N SER A 91 6.50 4.21 -18.79
CA SER A 91 7.31 3.70 -19.86
C SER A 91 6.85 2.37 -20.34
N ARG A 92 5.87 1.98 -20.05
CA ARG A 92 5.62 0.75 -20.58
C ARG A 92 4.55 0.51 -20.84
#